data_f15cc254c011e0769c247b53cd91d66e
#
_entry.id   f15cc254c011e0769c247b53cd91d66e
#
_cell.length_a   1.000
_cell.length_b   1.000
_cell.length_c   1.000
_cell.angle_alpha   90.00
_cell.angle_beta   90.00
_cell.angle_gamma   90.00
#
_symmetry.space_group_name_H-M   'P 1'
#
loop_
_entity.id
_entity.type
_entity.pdbx_description
1 polymer ?
#
loop_
_entity_poly.entity_id
_entity_poly.type
_entity_poly.pdbx_seq_one_letter_code
_entity_poly.pdbx_strand_id
1 'polypeptide(L)'
;MAYQDYINCSREALLEKMAELLPEKRLTHCLGVERAAIELAERFGVDTEKAGLAGLLHDYAKKLSDQEFLDLIDRYRLDPDLKNWGNNVWHGMVGIYKIQEDLDLHDPEILRAIEIHTVGAGQMTDLDKVVYVADYIEHNRAFPGVDEAREIAVLSLNKAVAYETARTVEHLAHQGFPIYPQTLETYNAFVHYLKED
;
A
#
# COMPACT_ATOMS: atom_id res chain seq x y z
N MET A 1 17.72 1.27 -8.67
CA MET A 1 17.20 -0.10 -8.81
C MET A 1 16.63 -0.27 -10.21
N ALA A 2 16.85 -1.43 -10.79
CA ALA A 2 16.39 -1.73 -12.15
C ALA A 2 15.28 -2.79 -12.03
N TYR A 3 14.03 -2.38 -11.99
CA TYR A 3 12.87 -3.27 -11.79
C TYR A 3 12.54 -4.18 -12.99
N GLN A 4 13.47 -4.29 -13.95
CA GLN A 4 13.29 -5.02 -15.22
C GLN A 4 13.08 -6.53 -15.06
N ASP A 5 13.44 -7.09 -13.90
CA ASP A 5 13.18 -8.50 -13.60
C ASP A 5 11.71 -8.76 -13.24
N TYR A 6 10.95 -7.71 -12.93
CA TYR A 6 9.55 -7.80 -12.48
C TYR A 6 8.56 -7.16 -13.45
N ILE A 7 8.98 -6.14 -14.22
CA ILE A 7 8.10 -5.38 -15.12
C ILE A 7 8.72 -5.25 -16.53
N ASN A 8 7.87 -5.03 -17.52
CA ASN A 8 8.24 -4.99 -18.94
C ASN A 8 8.88 -3.67 -19.42
N CYS A 9 9.32 -2.79 -18.51
CA CYS A 9 9.91 -1.50 -18.86
C CYS A 9 11.04 -1.11 -17.89
N SER A 10 11.83 -0.10 -18.24
CA SER A 10 12.83 0.48 -17.34
C SER A 10 12.15 1.34 -16.26
N ARG A 11 12.87 1.60 -15.15
CA ARG A 11 12.38 2.52 -14.11
C ARG A 11 12.09 3.92 -14.65
N GLU A 12 12.90 4.41 -15.57
CA GLU A 12 12.70 5.72 -16.22
C GLU A 12 11.39 5.75 -17.01
N ALA A 13 11.14 4.73 -17.84
CA ALA A 13 9.89 4.62 -18.60
C ALA A 13 8.67 4.42 -17.69
N LEU A 14 8.82 3.70 -16.57
CA LEU A 14 7.78 3.60 -15.55
C LEU A 14 7.45 4.97 -14.95
N LEU A 15 8.46 5.76 -14.58
CA LEU A 15 8.22 7.09 -14.01
C LEU A 15 7.57 8.05 -15.00
N GLU A 16 7.93 8.02 -16.29
CA GLU A 16 7.27 8.77 -17.33
C GLU A 16 5.78 8.39 -17.43
N LYS A 17 5.49 7.09 -17.46
CA LYS A 17 4.10 6.59 -17.48
C LYS A 17 3.33 7.00 -16.21
N MET A 18 3.92 6.91 -15.04
CA MET A 18 3.29 7.35 -13.80
C MET A 18 3.06 8.85 -13.76
N ALA A 19 3.94 9.68 -14.37
CA ALA A 19 3.77 11.13 -14.45
C ALA A 19 2.58 11.53 -15.37
N GLU A 20 2.24 10.70 -16.35
CA GLU A 20 1.04 10.89 -17.17
C GLU A 20 -0.25 10.52 -16.43
N LEU A 21 -0.18 9.50 -15.55
CA LEU A 21 -1.33 8.96 -14.83
C LEU A 21 -1.64 9.72 -13.53
N LEU A 22 -0.62 10.22 -12.86
CA LEU A 22 -0.72 10.75 -11.49
C LEU A 22 -0.37 12.25 -11.45
N PRO A 23 -1.07 13.04 -10.62
CA PRO A 23 -0.64 14.41 -10.33
C PRO A 23 0.75 14.41 -9.68
N GLU A 24 1.54 15.46 -9.94
CA GLU A 24 2.91 15.63 -9.44
C GLU A 24 3.04 15.33 -7.92
N LYS A 25 2.12 15.86 -7.12
CA LYS A 25 2.10 15.61 -5.66
C LYS A 25 1.97 14.11 -5.33
N ARG A 26 1.19 13.37 -6.10
CA ARG A 26 1.00 11.93 -5.90
C ARG A 26 2.22 11.14 -6.33
N LEU A 27 2.83 11.51 -7.46
CA LEU A 27 4.08 10.90 -7.91
C LEU A 27 5.20 11.14 -6.89
N THR A 28 5.32 12.36 -6.36
CA THR A 28 6.28 12.68 -5.28
C THR A 28 6.07 11.80 -4.04
N HIS A 29 4.80 11.56 -3.68
CA HIS A 29 4.46 10.65 -2.60
C HIS A 29 4.90 9.20 -2.92
N CYS A 30 4.58 8.67 -4.11
CA CYS A 30 5.01 7.33 -4.52
C CYS A 30 6.55 7.15 -4.46
N LEU A 31 7.31 8.17 -4.88
CA LEU A 31 8.77 8.18 -4.73
C LEU A 31 9.22 8.21 -3.26
N GLY A 32 8.48 8.91 -2.41
CA GLY A 32 8.71 8.90 -0.96
C GLY A 32 8.46 7.52 -0.35
N VAL A 33 7.39 6.83 -0.78
CA VAL A 33 7.06 5.48 -0.32
C VAL A 33 8.07 4.45 -0.85
N GLU A 34 8.49 4.53 -2.12
CA GLU A 34 9.58 3.70 -2.66
C GLU A 34 10.80 3.75 -1.74
N ARG A 35 11.25 4.97 -1.39
CA ARG A 35 12.40 5.18 -0.54
C ARG A 35 12.20 4.63 0.87
N ALA A 36 11.08 4.95 1.52
CA ALA A 36 10.77 4.47 2.86
C ALA A 36 10.68 2.94 2.92
N ALA A 37 10.08 2.31 1.89
CA ALA A 37 9.98 0.86 1.79
C ALA A 37 11.37 0.21 1.66
N ILE A 38 12.28 0.79 0.87
CA ILE A 38 13.67 0.31 0.75
C ILE A 38 14.40 0.42 2.11
N GLU A 39 14.30 1.57 2.78
CA GLU A 39 14.94 1.80 4.09
C GLU A 39 14.43 0.81 5.16
N LEU A 40 13.14 0.55 5.20
CA LEU A 40 12.56 -0.47 6.10
C LEU A 40 12.98 -1.89 5.70
N ALA A 41 12.99 -2.20 4.41
CA ALA A 41 13.39 -3.52 3.90
C ALA A 41 14.86 -3.83 4.25
N GLU A 42 15.78 -2.87 4.08
CA GLU A 42 17.18 -3.01 4.50
C GLU A 42 17.28 -3.29 6.01
N ARG A 43 16.49 -2.58 6.81
CA ARG A 43 16.51 -2.71 8.25
C ARG A 43 16.01 -4.06 8.75
N PHE A 44 14.98 -4.61 8.13
CA PHE A 44 14.33 -5.85 8.57
C PHE A 44 14.71 -7.08 7.75
N GLY A 45 15.68 -6.96 6.81
CA GLY A 45 16.15 -8.09 6.01
C GLY A 45 15.15 -8.57 4.96
N VAL A 46 14.28 -7.67 4.47
CA VAL A 46 13.32 -7.92 3.39
C VAL A 46 13.97 -7.58 2.05
N ASP A 47 13.50 -8.20 0.97
CA ASP A 47 13.96 -7.90 -0.39
C ASP A 47 13.70 -6.43 -0.74
N THR A 48 14.78 -5.65 -0.88
CA THR A 48 14.72 -4.20 -1.12
C THR A 48 14.18 -3.85 -2.51
N GLU A 49 14.38 -4.73 -3.50
CA GLU A 49 13.91 -4.49 -4.85
C GLU A 49 12.41 -4.71 -4.96
N LYS A 50 11.89 -5.79 -4.35
CA LYS A 50 10.45 -6.02 -4.22
C LYS A 50 9.77 -4.93 -3.40
N ALA A 51 10.35 -4.53 -2.27
CA ALA A 51 9.79 -3.49 -1.41
C ALA A 51 9.76 -2.12 -2.12
N GLY A 52 10.84 -1.76 -2.81
CA GLY A 52 10.90 -0.52 -3.56
C GLY A 52 9.89 -0.48 -4.71
N LEU A 53 9.77 -1.56 -5.49
CA LEU A 53 8.79 -1.60 -6.58
C LEU A 53 7.36 -1.59 -6.06
N ALA A 54 7.04 -2.36 -5.03
CA ALA A 54 5.71 -2.34 -4.42
C ALA A 54 5.36 -0.97 -3.86
N GLY A 55 6.31 -0.33 -3.15
CA GLY A 55 6.14 1.03 -2.63
C GLY A 55 5.96 2.08 -3.73
N LEU A 56 6.69 1.98 -4.85
CA LEU A 56 6.53 2.89 -5.99
C LEU A 56 5.14 2.73 -6.65
N LEU A 57 4.64 1.49 -6.76
CA LEU A 57 3.41 1.17 -7.49
C LEU A 57 2.13 1.19 -6.64
N HIS A 58 2.22 1.31 -5.29
CA HIS A 58 1.05 1.15 -4.41
C HIS A 58 -0.17 2.00 -4.82
N ASP A 59 0.08 3.21 -5.28
CA ASP A 59 -0.95 4.18 -5.70
C ASP A 59 -1.07 4.32 -7.24
N TYR A 60 -0.49 3.40 -8.04
CA TYR A 60 -0.52 3.44 -9.50
C TYR A 60 -1.94 3.62 -10.07
N ALA A 61 -2.91 2.90 -9.51
CA ALA A 61 -4.30 2.94 -9.94
C ALA A 61 -5.14 4.03 -9.25
N LYS A 62 -4.55 4.90 -8.41
CA LYS A 62 -5.29 5.87 -7.56
C LYS A 62 -6.20 6.82 -8.32
N LYS A 63 -5.93 7.07 -9.60
CA LYS A 63 -6.67 8.02 -10.43
C LYS A 63 -7.61 7.39 -11.45
N LEU A 64 -7.75 6.06 -11.43
CA LEU A 64 -8.80 5.41 -12.20
C LEU A 64 -10.18 5.94 -11.76
N SER A 65 -11.08 6.04 -12.71
CA SER A 65 -12.49 6.35 -12.45
C SER A 65 -13.21 5.17 -11.78
N ASP A 66 -14.30 5.46 -11.11
CA ASP A 66 -15.14 4.41 -10.49
C ASP A 66 -15.58 3.37 -11.53
N GLN A 67 -15.90 3.81 -12.76
CA GLN A 67 -16.31 2.89 -13.83
C GLN A 67 -15.17 1.94 -14.24
N GLU A 68 -13.93 2.42 -14.34
CA GLU A 68 -12.78 1.56 -14.64
C GLU A 68 -12.56 0.49 -13.56
N PHE A 69 -12.74 0.85 -12.28
CA PHE A 69 -12.68 -0.15 -11.19
C PHE A 69 -13.82 -1.17 -11.27
N LEU A 70 -15.04 -0.74 -11.55
CA LEU A 70 -16.19 -1.64 -11.72
C LEU A 70 -15.99 -2.58 -12.90
N ASP A 71 -15.43 -2.09 -14.01
CA ASP A 71 -15.11 -2.90 -15.19
C ASP A 71 -14.01 -3.94 -14.87
N LEU A 72 -13.01 -3.59 -14.06
CA LEU A 72 -12.00 -4.54 -13.60
C LEU A 72 -12.61 -5.62 -12.68
N ILE A 73 -13.47 -5.24 -11.74
CA ILE A 73 -14.18 -6.18 -10.86
C ILE A 73 -14.95 -7.22 -11.68
N ASP A 74 -15.68 -6.77 -12.71
CA ASP A 74 -16.46 -7.66 -13.56
C ASP A 74 -15.57 -8.52 -14.47
N ARG A 75 -14.55 -7.93 -15.10
CA ARG A 75 -13.63 -8.60 -16.01
C ARG A 75 -12.88 -9.75 -15.33
N TYR A 76 -12.37 -9.50 -14.14
CA TYR A 76 -11.61 -10.47 -13.37
C TYR A 76 -12.47 -11.33 -12.44
N ARG A 77 -13.81 -11.12 -12.44
CA ARG A 77 -14.79 -11.87 -11.61
C ARG A 77 -14.41 -11.84 -10.11
N LEU A 78 -14.04 -10.65 -9.65
CA LEU A 78 -13.68 -10.43 -8.26
C LEU A 78 -14.92 -10.52 -7.35
N ASP A 79 -14.70 -10.48 -6.03
CA ASP A 79 -15.80 -10.49 -5.08
C ASP A 79 -16.79 -9.34 -5.40
N PRO A 80 -18.06 -9.66 -5.70
CA PRO A 80 -19.05 -8.64 -6.03
C PRO A 80 -19.30 -7.63 -4.89
N ASP A 81 -18.98 -7.97 -3.64
CA ASP A 81 -19.08 -7.03 -2.52
C ASP A 81 -18.16 -5.82 -2.70
N LEU A 82 -17.05 -5.96 -3.41
CA LEU A 82 -16.15 -4.85 -3.75
C LEU A 82 -16.90 -3.69 -4.42
N LYS A 83 -17.97 -3.94 -5.18
CA LYS A 83 -18.78 -2.90 -5.81
C LYS A 83 -19.51 -1.97 -4.82
N ASN A 84 -19.64 -2.37 -3.57
CA ASN A 84 -20.24 -1.56 -2.50
C ASN A 84 -19.25 -0.57 -1.87
N TRP A 85 -17.97 -0.64 -2.27
CA TRP A 85 -16.88 0.18 -1.73
C TRP A 85 -16.44 1.25 -2.74
N GLY A 86 -15.36 1.94 -2.46
CA GLY A 86 -14.88 3.03 -3.29
C GLY A 86 -13.36 3.04 -3.45
N ASN A 87 -12.86 4.07 -4.09
CA ASN A 87 -11.45 4.23 -4.45
C ASN A 87 -10.47 3.94 -3.30
N ASN A 88 -10.81 4.26 -2.05
CA ASN A 88 -9.95 4.00 -0.89
C ASN A 88 -9.69 2.49 -0.64
N VAL A 89 -10.57 1.62 -1.11
CA VAL A 89 -10.38 0.16 -1.10
C VAL A 89 -9.87 -0.32 -2.46
N TRP A 90 -10.47 0.19 -3.53
CA TRP A 90 -10.25 -0.32 -4.89
C TRP A 90 -8.84 -0.12 -5.42
N HIS A 91 -8.18 1.03 -5.12
CA HIS A 91 -6.89 1.32 -5.74
C HIS A 91 -5.78 0.33 -5.33
N GLY A 92 -5.89 -0.30 -4.15
CA GLY A 92 -5.09 -1.47 -3.78
C GLY A 92 -5.70 -2.75 -4.32
N MET A 93 -6.85 -3.18 -3.76
CA MET A 93 -7.42 -4.50 -4.00
C MET A 93 -7.81 -4.79 -5.45
N VAL A 94 -8.23 -3.79 -6.20
CA VAL A 94 -8.59 -3.91 -7.62
C VAL A 94 -7.51 -3.35 -8.54
N GLY A 95 -6.77 -2.37 -8.05
CA GLY A 95 -5.72 -1.69 -8.81
C GLY A 95 -4.58 -2.59 -9.29
N ILE A 96 -4.31 -3.70 -8.60
CA ILE A 96 -3.29 -4.67 -9.00
C ILE A 96 -3.54 -5.25 -10.39
N TYR A 97 -4.79 -5.42 -10.80
CA TYR A 97 -5.15 -5.94 -12.12
C TYR A 97 -4.78 -4.94 -13.23
N LYS A 98 -4.93 -3.64 -12.97
CA LYS A 98 -4.45 -2.59 -13.88
C LYS A 98 -2.93 -2.58 -14.00
N ILE A 99 -2.23 -2.77 -12.89
CA ILE A 99 -0.76 -2.89 -12.87
C ILE A 99 -0.31 -4.08 -13.70
N GLN A 100 -0.96 -5.23 -13.56
CA GLN A 100 -0.66 -6.43 -14.36
C GLN A 100 -0.87 -6.18 -15.86
N GLU A 101 -2.00 -5.56 -16.24
CA GLU A 101 -2.30 -5.25 -17.66
C GLU A 101 -1.26 -4.28 -18.25
N ASP A 102 -0.83 -3.27 -17.50
CA ASP A 102 0.00 -2.19 -18.00
C ASP A 102 1.51 -2.49 -17.96
N LEU A 103 1.97 -3.28 -16.97
CA LEU A 103 3.38 -3.45 -16.66
C LEU A 103 3.85 -4.92 -16.75
N ASP A 104 2.94 -5.85 -17.02
CA ASP A 104 3.23 -7.30 -17.06
C ASP A 104 3.81 -7.83 -15.74
N LEU A 105 3.41 -7.23 -14.61
CA LEU A 105 3.86 -7.61 -13.28
C LEU A 105 3.11 -8.86 -12.80
N HIS A 106 3.85 -9.93 -12.49
CA HIS A 106 3.28 -11.21 -12.06
C HIS A 106 3.84 -11.76 -10.75
N ASP A 107 4.82 -11.07 -10.14
CA ASP A 107 5.35 -11.50 -8.83
C ASP A 107 4.24 -11.43 -7.76
N PRO A 108 3.87 -12.58 -7.15
CA PRO A 108 2.72 -12.63 -6.25
C PRO A 108 2.97 -11.90 -4.91
N GLU A 109 4.23 -11.77 -4.48
CA GLU A 109 4.56 -11.08 -3.24
C GLU A 109 4.45 -9.57 -3.41
N ILE A 110 4.93 -9.03 -4.55
CA ILE A 110 4.79 -7.61 -4.89
C ILE A 110 3.32 -7.24 -5.05
N LEU A 111 2.57 -8.03 -5.85
CA LEU A 111 1.14 -7.79 -6.08
C LEU A 111 0.35 -7.81 -4.78
N ARG A 112 0.61 -8.80 -3.88
CA ARG A 112 -0.05 -8.89 -2.60
C ARG A 112 0.25 -7.68 -1.72
N ALA A 113 1.51 -7.26 -1.62
CA ALA A 113 1.88 -6.09 -0.82
C ALA A 113 1.17 -4.82 -1.31
N ILE A 114 1.01 -4.66 -2.64
CA ILE A 114 0.23 -3.56 -3.24
C ILE A 114 -1.26 -3.74 -2.94
N GLU A 115 -1.81 -4.94 -3.13
CA GLU A 115 -3.23 -5.23 -2.93
C GLU A 115 -3.72 -4.78 -1.55
N ILE A 116 -2.97 -5.13 -0.51
CA ILE A 116 -3.41 -4.93 0.88
C ILE A 116 -2.84 -3.67 1.55
N HIS A 117 -2.11 -2.82 0.83
CA HIS A 117 -1.41 -1.67 1.45
C HIS A 117 -2.33 -0.67 2.16
N THR A 118 -3.64 -0.63 1.85
CA THR A 118 -4.59 0.27 2.51
C THR A 118 -5.39 -0.38 3.62
N VAL A 119 -5.69 -1.67 3.47
CA VAL A 119 -6.61 -2.39 4.37
C VAL A 119 -5.89 -3.37 5.30
N GLY A 120 -4.64 -3.70 4.97
CA GLY A 120 -3.87 -4.72 5.66
C GLY A 120 -4.43 -6.12 5.45
N ALA A 121 -4.05 -7.04 6.33
CA ALA A 121 -4.61 -8.39 6.44
C ALA A 121 -4.36 -8.95 7.84
N GLY A 122 -5.16 -9.91 8.29
CA GLY A 122 -4.97 -10.58 9.58
C GLY A 122 -3.63 -11.36 9.69
N GLN A 123 -3.05 -11.72 8.54
CA GLN A 123 -1.70 -12.28 8.41
C GLN A 123 -0.96 -11.53 7.31
N MET A 124 0.18 -10.94 7.64
CA MET A 124 1.01 -10.15 6.74
C MET A 124 2.44 -10.68 6.74
N THR A 125 3.02 -10.84 5.56
CA THR A 125 4.47 -11.06 5.40
C THR A 125 5.22 -9.81 5.82
N ASP A 126 6.54 -9.89 5.99
CA ASP A 126 7.32 -8.70 6.32
C ASP A 126 7.35 -7.71 5.14
N LEU A 127 7.27 -8.19 3.89
CA LEU A 127 7.11 -7.32 2.71
C LEU A 127 5.77 -6.56 2.75
N ASP A 128 4.67 -7.25 3.06
CA ASP A 128 3.35 -6.61 3.22
C ASP A 128 3.40 -5.48 4.26
N LYS A 129 4.00 -5.76 5.43
CA LYS A 129 4.13 -4.78 6.51
C LYS A 129 5.02 -3.60 6.12
N VAL A 130 6.12 -3.86 5.42
CA VAL A 130 7.03 -2.82 4.92
C VAL A 130 6.29 -1.84 4.03
N VAL A 131 5.52 -2.32 3.06
CA VAL A 131 4.80 -1.45 2.12
C VAL A 131 3.66 -0.71 2.81
N TYR A 132 2.88 -1.40 3.67
CA TYR A 132 1.81 -0.83 4.46
C TYR A 132 2.32 0.33 5.32
N VAL A 133 3.38 0.12 6.09
CA VAL A 133 3.97 1.12 6.99
C VAL A 133 4.67 2.24 6.21
N ALA A 134 5.35 1.92 5.09
CA ALA A 134 6.07 2.93 4.30
C ALA A 134 5.15 4.01 3.73
N ASP A 135 3.93 3.65 3.28
CA ASP A 135 2.92 4.62 2.83
C ASP A 135 2.55 5.60 3.95
N TYR A 136 2.41 5.12 5.17
CA TYR A 136 2.02 5.93 6.31
C TYR A 136 3.11 6.89 6.77
N ILE A 137 4.39 6.46 6.75
CA ILE A 137 5.51 7.19 7.37
C ILE A 137 6.41 7.95 6.40
N GLU A 138 6.23 7.83 5.07
CA GLU A 138 7.16 8.44 4.11
C GLU A 138 7.44 9.92 4.45
N HIS A 139 8.62 10.42 4.09
CA HIS A 139 9.18 11.67 4.64
C HIS A 139 8.37 12.94 4.33
N ASN A 140 7.53 12.94 3.27
CA ASN A 140 6.65 14.08 2.95
C ASN A 140 5.34 14.07 3.75
N ARG A 141 5.06 13.02 4.52
CA ARG A 141 3.88 12.99 5.39
C ARG A 141 4.07 13.95 6.57
N ALA A 142 3.05 14.78 6.80
CA ALA A 142 3.04 15.78 7.87
C ALA A 142 1.65 15.84 8.49
N PHE A 143 1.34 14.90 9.38
CA PHE A 143 0.08 14.86 10.14
C PHE A 143 0.38 14.49 11.60
N PRO A 144 -0.53 14.80 12.55
CA PRO A 144 -0.33 14.45 13.95
C PRO A 144 -0.08 12.95 14.17
N GLY A 145 1.01 12.60 14.84
CA GLY A 145 1.40 11.21 15.15
C GLY A 145 2.32 10.55 14.11
N VAL A 146 2.64 11.20 12.98
CA VAL A 146 3.53 10.60 11.98
C VAL A 146 4.96 10.41 12.48
N ASP A 147 5.47 11.32 13.31
CA ASP A 147 6.83 11.20 13.86
C ASP A 147 6.91 10.06 14.89
N GLU A 148 5.87 9.87 15.71
CA GLU A 148 5.74 8.71 16.59
C GLU A 148 5.69 7.40 15.77
N ALA A 149 4.93 7.39 14.67
CA ALA A 149 4.88 6.22 13.77
C ALA A 149 6.26 5.90 13.18
N ARG A 150 7.06 6.90 12.80
CA ARG A 150 8.44 6.73 12.32
C ARG A 150 9.35 6.12 13.38
N GLU A 151 9.27 6.60 14.62
CA GLU A 151 10.03 6.06 15.76
C GLU A 151 9.65 4.59 16.01
N ILE A 152 8.38 4.25 15.98
CA ILE A 152 7.90 2.87 16.13
C ILE A 152 8.35 1.98 14.97
N ALA A 153 8.23 2.46 13.74
CA ALA A 153 8.53 1.69 12.53
C ALA A 153 9.98 1.20 12.46
N VAL A 154 10.93 1.99 12.96
CA VAL A 154 12.34 1.58 13.01
C VAL A 154 12.64 0.53 14.09
N LEU A 155 11.73 0.29 15.02
CA LEU A 155 11.89 -0.68 16.10
C LEU A 155 11.16 -1.98 15.84
N SER A 156 9.94 -1.92 15.30
CA SER A 156 9.08 -3.09 15.09
C SER A 156 8.03 -2.85 14.02
N LEU A 157 8.07 -3.65 12.94
CA LEU A 157 7.02 -3.64 11.91
C LEU A 157 5.66 -4.01 12.49
N ASN A 158 5.58 -4.98 13.39
CA ASN A 158 4.31 -5.39 13.99
C ASN A 158 3.69 -4.26 14.83
N LYS A 159 4.50 -3.56 15.65
CA LYS A 159 4.02 -2.39 16.39
C LYS A 159 3.61 -1.25 15.45
N ALA A 160 4.34 -1.03 14.36
CA ALA A 160 4.01 0.01 13.38
C ALA A 160 2.68 -0.27 12.68
N VAL A 161 2.43 -1.50 12.22
CA VAL A 161 1.14 -1.93 11.67
C VAL A 161 0.02 -1.73 12.69
N ALA A 162 0.23 -2.14 13.94
CA ALA A 162 -0.74 -1.97 15.02
C ALA A 162 -1.08 -0.50 15.26
N TYR A 163 -0.06 0.36 15.32
CA TYR A 163 -0.22 1.81 15.54
C TYR A 163 -1.00 2.45 14.39
N GLU A 164 -0.55 2.25 13.17
CA GLU A 164 -1.17 2.80 11.97
C GLU A 164 -2.63 2.36 11.83
N THR A 165 -2.89 1.04 11.95
CA THR A 165 -4.24 0.51 11.81
C THR A 165 -5.16 1.04 12.90
N ALA A 166 -4.69 1.17 14.15
CA ALA A 166 -5.48 1.76 15.23
C ALA A 166 -5.85 3.22 14.93
N ARG A 167 -4.89 4.03 14.45
CA ARG A 167 -5.13 5.43 14.05
C ARG A 167 -6.06 5.54 12.85
N THR A 168 -5.95 4.64 11.89
CA THR A 168 -6.83 4.58 10.72
C THR A 168 -8.27 4.28 11.14
N VAL A 169 -8.48 3.26 11.97
CA VAL A 169 -9.81 2.89 12.49
C VAL A 169 -10.41 4.04 13.31
N GLU A 170 -9.63 4.66 14.20
CA GLU A 170 -10.03 5.84 14.99
C GLU A 170 -10.48 6.99 14.07
N HIS A 171 -9.68 7.30 13.06
CA HIS A 171 -9.98 8.37 12.10
C HIS A 171 -11.26 8.09 11.31
N LEU A 172 -11.40 6.90 10.74
CA LEU A 172 -12.60 6.54 9.96
C LEU A 172 -13.87 6.56 10.82
N ALA A 173 -13.81 6.02 12.03
CA ALA A 173 -14.92 6.04 12.96
C ALA A 173 -15.29 7.47 13.39
N HIS A 174 -14.29 8.32 13.67
CA HIS A 174 -14.53 9.72 14.04
C HIS A 174 -15.19 10.52 12.91
N GLN A 175 -14.82 10.23 11.65
CA GLN A 175 -15.39 10.87 10.46
C GLN A 175 -16.74 10.26 10.04
N GLY A 176 -17.19 9.17 10.66
CA GLY A 176 -18.41 8.46 10.25
C GLY A 176 -18.29 7.73 8.92
N PHE A 177 -17.07 7.40 8.48
CA PHE A 177 -16.84 6.61 7.27
C PHE A 177 -16.99 5.11 7.54
N PRO A 178 -17.47 4.33 6.57
CA PRO A 178 -17.47 2.88 6.67
C PRO A 178 -16.05 2.33 6.76
N ILE A 179 -15.87 1.30 7.57
CA ILE A 179 -14.58 0.61 7.73
C ILE A 179 -14.66 -0.72 6.99
N TYR A 180 -13.77 -0.92 6.03
CA TYR A 180 -13.71 -2.18 5.29
C TYR A 180 -13.43 -3.35 6.26
N PRO A 181 -14.14 -4.48 6.15
CA PRO A 181 -14.03 -5.57 7.13
C PRO A 181 -12.61 -6.05 7.37
N GLN A 182 -11.80 -6.17 6.31
CA GLN A 182 -10.40 -6.60 6.41
C GLN A 182 -9.53 -5.63 7.24
N THR A 183 -9.85 -4.33 7.26
CA THR A 183 -9.15 -3.35 8.13
C THR A 183 -9.40 -3.65 9.61
N LEU A 184 -10.62 -4.09 9.98
CA LEU A 184 -10.91 -4.52 11.34
C LEU A 184 -10.25 -5.86 11.68
N GLU A 185 -10.13 -6.77 10.71
CA GLU A 185 -9.35 -8.01 10.88
C GLU A 185 -7.88 -7.69 11.16
N THR A 186 -7.30 -6.74 10.40
CA THR A 186 -5.93 -6.25 10.62
C THR A 186 -5.78 -5.66 12.02
N TYR A 187 -6.70 -4.78 12.42
CA TYR A 187 -6.71 -4.20 13.76
C TYR A 187 -6.74 -5.29 14.84
N ASN A 188 -7.66 -6.23 14.75
CA ASN A 188 -7.81 -7.30 15.73
C ASN A 188 -6.58 -8.22 15.80
N ALA A 189 -5.93 -8.46 14.67
CA ALA A 189 -4.73 -9.29 14.60
C ALA A 189 -3.49 -8.61 15.20
N PHE A 190 -3.36 -7.28 15.09
CA PHE A 190 -2.14 -6.58 15.47
C PHE A 190 -2.25 -5.74 16.74
N VAL A 191 -3.44 -5.35 17.19
CA VAL A 191 -3.62 -4.39 18.31
C VAL A 191 -2.93 -4.81 19.61
N HIS A 192 -2.70 -6.10 19.83
CA HIS A 192 -2.00 -6.60 21.03
C HIS A 192 -0.55 -6.12 21.10
N TYR A 193 0.13 -5.88 19.95
CA TYR A 193 1.50 -5.36 19.92
C TYR A 193 1.62 -3.95 20.51
N LEU A 194 0.55 -3.18 20.62
CA LEU A 194 0.57 -1.87 21.29
C LEU A 194 0.73 -1.97 22.81
N LYS A 195 0.53 -3.15 23.39
CA LYS A 195 0.61 -3.39 24.83
C LYS A 195 1.90 -4.11 25.24
N GLU A 196 2.72 -4.48 24.27
CA GLU A 196 4.02 -5.12 24.50
C GLU A 196 5.06 -4.02 24.78
N ASP A 197 5.83 -4.15 25.88
CA ASP A 197 6.90 -3.22 26.28
C ASP A 197 8.12 -3.27 25.34
#